data_c801438fc1c3a9ab4cbf894e147fa672
#
_entry.id   c801438fc1c3a9ab4cbf894e147fa672
#
_cell.length_a   1.000
_cell.length_b   1.000
_cell.length_c   1.000
_cell.angle_alpha   90.00
_cell.angle_beta   90.00
_cell.angle_gamma   90.00
#
_symmetry.space_group_name_H-M   'P 1'
#
loop_
_entity.id
_entity.type
_entity.pdbx_description
1 polymer ?
#
loop_
_entity_poly.entity_id
_entity_poly.type
_entity_poly.pdbx_seq_one_letter_code
_entity_poly.pdbx_strand_id
1 'polypeptide(L)'
;DQTVKTANGGVFQLDNLKPGAYTVTETEYAQYEPQEVRRITVVSGQVTTVTFSNTLRRGDLTVKKTAEDGLVEGMKFRLSGTSLSGIEVNEFAVTDENGVAEFKDVLIGTGYVLEEIDTPLRYVVPDKQTAAIEWNKVTEKSFDNDLKKFNVTVTKSDSEKGLPQGDASLAGAKYGIYKGNQLIDSYTTDANGQFTTKYYICGDDWSLKEISPSEGYLLNTESQHIGAEAKLYTVEYNIAKPLDSYEDIIKGKIAIIKHCDDGTTKIETPEVGAEFEVYLKAAGSYENAEETERDILVCDEHGFAETKDLPYGEYAVRQIKGWDGKELLAPFTVFVSEDGQVYRFLINNAPYEALIEIVKKDAETGKVIPAAGIGFRVRNTDTGEYIVQHINYPTPTDIDIYYTDVTGKLMMPEKLPYGNYEIIEQCTAYGYVLDSAPVAFMLDGETTV
;
A
#
# COMPACT_ATOMS: atom_id res chain seq x y z
N ASP A 1 65.91 24.74 -49.65
CA ASP A 1 65.00 23.81 -49.00
C ASP A 1 64.18 23.05 -50.05
N GLN A 2 64.04 21.77 -49.90
CA GLN A 2 63.25 20.92 -50.78
C GLN A 2 62.31 20.07 -49.94
N THR A 3 61.02 20.05 -50.28
CA THR A 3 60.03 19.19 -49.60
C THR A 3 59.72 18.00 -50.50
N VAL A 4 59.80 16.80 -49.96
CA VAL A 4 59.54 15.54 -50.64
C VAL A 4 58.52 14.73 -49.86
N LYS A 5 57.82 13.83 -50.53
CA LYS A 5 56.84 12.91 -49.90
C LYS A 5 57.38 11.49 -50.05
N THR A 6 57.25 10.72 -48.99
CA THR A 6 57.48 9.27 -49.06
C THR A 6 56.44 8.62 -49.96
N ALA A 7 56.84 7.59 -50.70
CA ALA A 7 56.04 6.73 -51.55
C ALA A 7 56.34 5.27 -51.25
N ASN A 8 55.52 4.35 -51.79
CA ASN A 8 55.79 2.90 -51.80
C ASN A 8 56.54 2.34 -50.57
N GLY A 9 55.84 2.23 -49.44
CA GLY A 9 56.41 1.66 -48.21
C GLY A 9 57.14 2.67 -47.33
N GLY A 10 56.89 3.97 -47.46
CA GLY A 10 57.43 5.00 -46.61
C GLY A 10 58.86 5.47 -46.95
N VAL A 11 59.31 5.19 -48.17
CA VAL A 11 60.65 5.53 -48.65
C VAL A 11 60.57 6.63 -49.68
N PHE A 12 61.54 7.53 -49.65
CA PHE A 12 61.87 8.41 -50.78
C PHE A 12 63.37 8.44 -51.01
N GLN A 13 63.84 8.75 -52.21
CA GLN A 13 65.25 8.89 -52.56
C GLN A 13 65.44 10.26 -53.24
N LEU A 14 66.49 10.91 -52.84
CA LEU A 14 67.01 12.12 -53.52
C LEU A 14 68.30 11.81 -54.17
N ASP A 15 68.37 11.97 -55.49
CA ASP A 15 69.59 11.78 -56.29
C ASP A 15 70.31 13.10 -56.54
N ASN A 16 71.61 12.99 -56.78
CA ASN A 16 72.47 14.11 -57.20
C ASN A 16 72.63 15.18 -56.10
N LEU A 17 72.55 14.86 -54.83
CA LEU A 17 72.88 15.76 -53.78
C LEU A 17 74.39 16.03 -53.78
N LYS A 18 74.76 17.32 -53.55
CA LYS A 18 76.18 17.67 -53.39
C LYS A 18 76.70 17.13 -52.05
N PRO A 19 78.00 16.69 -51.98
CA PRO A 19 78.55 16.26 -50.70
C PRO A 19 78.51 17.45 -49.72
N GLY A 20 78.12 17.13 -48.42
CA GLY A 20 77.99 18.16 -47.39
C GLY A 20 77.04 17.77 -46.29
N ALA A 21 76.88 18.66 -45.29
CA ALA A 21 75.96 18.47 -44.19
C ALA A 21 74.51 18.89 -44.55
N TYR A 22 73.58 18.10 -44.22
CA TYR A 22 72.14 18.37 -44.44
C TYR A 22 71.33 18.15 -43.13
N THR A 23 70.23 18.87 -43.03
CA THR A 23 69.22 18.61 -42.02
C THR A 23 67.99 18.00 -42.72
N VAL A 24 67.48 16.95 -42.14
CA VAL A 24 66.22 16.32 -42.57
C VAL A 24 65.20 16.50 -41.45
N THR A 25 64.07 17.06 -41.74
CA THR A 25 62.93 17.25 -40.83
C THR A 25 61.72 16.55 -41.41
N GLU A 26 60.93 15.94 -40.55
CA GLU A 26 59.62 15.44 -40.95
C GLU A 26 58.55 16.54 -40.72
N THR A 27 57.58 16.63 -41.63
CA THR A 27 56.44 17.49 -41.44
C THR A 27 55.52 16.89 -40.36
N GLU A 28 55.16 17.69 -39.38
CA GLU A 28 54.30 17.26 -38.28
C GLU A 28 52.90 16.86 -38.77
N TYR A 29 52.44 15.75 -38.29
CA TYR A 29 51.08 15.26 -38.43
C TYR A 29 50.45 15.14 -37.03
N ALA A 30 49.21 15.59 -36.89
CA ALA A 30 48.56 15.72 -35.61
C ALA A 30 48.45 14.39 -34.80
N GLN A 31 48.44 13.26 -35.50
CA GLN A 31 48.36 11.92 -34.87
C GLN A 31 49.69 11.37 -34.35
N TYR A 32 50.83 11.97 -34.73
CA TYR A 32 52.15 11.48 -34.33
C TYR A 32 52.87 12.48 -33.41
N GLU A 33 53.74 11.93 -32.55
CA GLU A 33 54.65 12.73 -31.76
C GLU A 33 55.65 13.45 -32.67
N PRO A 34 56.09 14.67 -32.31
CA PRO A 34 57.07 15.43 -33.07
C PRO A 34 58.40 14.69 -33.18
N GLN A 35 58.96 14.66 -34.36
CA GLN A 35 60.28 14.02 -34.57
C GLN A 35 61.40 15.05 -34.44
N GLU A 36 62.52 14.60 -33.89
CA GLU A 36 63.71 15.42 -33.81
C GLU A 36 64.35 15.60 -35.21
N VAL A 37 64.91 16.77 -35.44
CA VAL A 37 65.70 17.07 -36.64
C VAL A 37 66.88 16.11 -36.75
N ARG A 38 67.00 15.43 -37.90
CA ARG A 38 68.13 14.56 -38.19
C ARG A 38 69.21 15.33 -38.97
N ARG A 39 70.46 15.29 -38.50
CA ARG A 39 71.61 15.85 -39.21
C ARG A 39 72.37 14.71 -39.86
N ILE A 40 72.59 14.81 -41.16
CA ILE A 40 73.27 13.79 -41.96
C ILE A 40 74.42 14.41 -42.77
N THR A 41 75.39 13.61 -43.14
CA THR A 41 76.48 13.99 -44.03
C THR A 41 76.39 13.16 -45.31
N VAL A 42 76.23 13.79 -46.44
CA VAL A 42 76.27 13.17 -47.76
C VAL A 42 77.71 13.15 -48.26
N VAL A 43 78.17 11.91 -48.60
CA VAL A 43 79.50 11.64 -49.13
C VAL A 43 79.41 11.25 -50.61
N SER A 44 80.32 11.74 -51.44
CA SER A 44 80.34 11.45 -52.85
C SER A 44 80.43 9.94 -53.15
N GLY A 45 79.51 9.44 -54.02
CA GLY A 45 79.47 8.07 -54.41
C GLY A 45 78.89 7.09 -53.35
N GLN A 46 78.35 7.61 -52.27
CA GLN A 46 77.71 6.80 -51.22
C GLN A 46 76.23 7.15 -51.03
N VAL A 47 75.43 6.17 -50.67
CA VAL A 47 74.03 6.39 -50.23
C VAL A 47 74.05 6.60 -48.73
N THR A 48 73.47 7.74 -48.29
CA THR A 48 73.21 8.03 -46.85
C THR A 48 71.78 7.75 -46.58
N THR A 49 71.46 6.87 -45.61
CA THR A 49 70.13 6.52 -45.19
C THR A 49 69.80 7.17 -43.86
N VAL A 50 68.61 7.77 -43.74
CA VAL A 50 68.03 8.22 -42.48
C VAL A 50 66.66 7.65 -42.30
N THR A 51 66.35 7.18 -41.07
CA THR A 51 65.07 6.56 -40.74
C THR A 51 64.38 7.39 -39.69
N PHE A 52 63.06 7.63 -39.88
CA PHE A 52 62.14 8.19 -38.90
C PHE A 52 61.18 7.10 -38.49
N SER A 53 60.83 7.03 -37.20
CA SER A 53 59.82 6.11 -36.66
C SER A 53 58.79 6.92 -35.90
N ASN A 54 57.57 6.89 -36.39
CA ASN A 54 56.49 7.69 -35.82
C ASN A 54 55.76 6.96 -34.72
N THR A 55 55.69 7.62 -33.55
CA THR A 55 54.93 7.15 -32.42
C THR A 55 53.55 7.83 -32.43
N LEU A 56 52.48 7.08 -32.29
CA LEU A 56 51.14 7.65 -32.18
C LEU A 56 50.95 8.34 -30.85
N ARG A 57 50.36 9.56 -30.91
CA ARG A 57 50.01 10.35 -29.73
C ARG A 57 48.91 9.65 -28.93
N ARG A 58 49.04 9.68 -27.61
CA ARG A 58 48.16 9.07 -26.64
C ARG A 58 47.85 10.03 -25.51
N GLY A 59 46.75 9.79 -24.83
CA GLY A 59 46.33 10.44 -23.60
C GLY A 59 45.53 9.52 -22.73
N ASP A 60 45.12 9.98 -21.59
CA ASP A 60 44.32 9.20 -20.63
C ASP A 60 42.91 9.73 -20.51
N LEU A 61 41.99 8.86 -20.04
CA LEU A 61 40.66 9.25 -19.63
C LEU A 61 40.34 8.66 -18.26
N THR A 62 39.85 9.50 -17.37
CA THR A 62 39.37 9.09 -16.03
C THR A 62 37.87 9.29 -15.94
N VAL A 63 37.17 8.27 -15.52
CA VAL A 63 35.76 8.33 -15.18
C VAL A 63 35.61 8.43 -13.66
N LYS A 64 34.83 9.41 -13.20
CA LYS A 64 34.41 9.56 -11.80
C LYS A 64 32.95 9.09 -11.70
N LYS A 65 32.73 8.03 -10.95
CA LYS A 65 31.43 7.43 -10.76
C LYS A 65 30.86 7.79 -9.40
N THR A 66 29.60 8.23 -9.40
CA THR A 66 28.76 8.37 -8.21
C THR A 66 27.51 7.50 -8.34
N ALA A 67 26.87 7.16 -7.23
CA ALA A 67 25.61 6.44 -7.17
C ALA A 67 24.83 6.86 -5.93
N GLU A 68 23.51 6.88 -6.05
CA GLU A 68 22.61 7.33 -4.98
C GLU A 68 22.75 6.49 -3.69
N ASP A 69 23.08 5.20 -3.79
CA ASP A 69 23.33 4.31 -2.66
C ASP A 69 24.80 4.26 -2.21
N GLY A 70 25.68 5.03 -2.87
CA GLY A 70 27.13 5.08 -2.59
C GLY A 70 27.90 3.87 -3.09
N LEU A 71 27.28 2.90 -3.78
CA LEU A 71 27.96 1.70 -4.29
C LEU A 71 28.56 1.97 -5.66
N VAL A 72 29.81 2.32 -5.72
CA VAL A 72 30.52 2.79 -6.93
C VAL A 72 31.56 1.83 -7.48
N GLU A 73 31.97 0.81 -6.70
CA GLU A 73 32.98 -0.17 -7.10
C GLU A 73 32.44 -1.17 -8.11
N GLY A 74 33.27 -1.56 -9.06
CA GLY A 74 32.98 -2.62 -10.03
C GLY A 74 32.08 -2.21 -11.20
N MET A 75 31.77 -0.93 -11.38
CA MET A 75 31.02 -0.42 -12.54
C MET A 75 31.91 -0.45 -13.77
N LYS A 76 31.38 -0.99 -14.87
CA LYS A 76 32.12 -1.22 -16.10
C LYS A 76 31.85 -0.11 -17.12
N PHE A 77 32.91 0.40 -17.72
CA PHE A 77 32.84 1.39 -18.78
C PHE A 77 33.50 0.87 -20.05
N ARG A 78 32.92 1.27 -21.19
CA ARG A 78 33.46 1.05 -22.52
C ARG A 78 33.72 2.37 -23.21
N LEU A 79 34.94 2.51 -23.74
CA LEU A 79 35.33 3.61 -24.62
C LEU A 79 35.49 3.06 -26.03
N SER A 80 34.74 3.56 -26.99
CA SER A 80 34.75 3.05 -28.38
C SER A 80 34.69 4.19 -29.40
N GLY A 81 35.31 3.94 -30.56
CA GLY A 81 35.32 4.89 -31.67
C GLY A 81 36.59 4.78 -32.49
N THR A 82 36.76 5.71 -33.44
CA THR A 82 37.89 5.73 -34.34
C THR A 82 38.84 6.87 -33.92
N SER A 83 40.12 6.55 -33.72
CA SER A 83 41.18 7.52 -33.39
C SER A 83 41.47 8.47 -34.54
N LEU A 84 42.21 9.54 -34.27
CA LEU A 84 42.71 10.48 -35.29
C LEU A 84 43.58 9.79 -36.36
N SER A 85 44.21 8.67 -35.99
CA SER A 85 45.01 7.86 -36.92
C SER A 85 44.20 6.84 -37.76
N GLY A 86 42.87 6.80 -37.56
CA GLY A 86 41.98 5.88 -38.27
C GLY A 86 41.96 4.44 -37.68
N ILE A 87 42.53 4.27 -36.48
CA ILE A 87 42.51 2.97 -35.76
C ILE A 87 41.29 2.91 -34.86
N GLU A 88 40.57 1.79 -34.94
CA GLU A 88 39.43 1.53 -34.05
C GLU A 88 39.92 1.29 -32.61
N VAL A 89 39.26 1.98 -31.67
CA VAL A 89 39.46 1.85 -30.21
C VAL A 89 38.22 1.22 -29.62
N ASN A 90 38.39 0.20 -28.79
CA ASN A 90 37.36 -0.46 -28.03
C ASN A 90 37.96 -0.99 -26.73
N GLU A 91 37.99 -0.13 -25.72
CA GLU A 91 38.66 -0.38 -24.46
C GLU A 91 37.67 -0.41 -23.31
N PHE A 92 38.03 -1.06 -22.22
CA PHE A 92 37.20 -1.28 -21.04
C PHE A 92 37.96 -0.89 -19.79
N ALA A 93 37.22 -0.30 -18.84
CA ALA A 93 37.72 0.04 -17.51
C ALA A 93 36.64 -0.30 -16.46
N VAL A 94 37.08 -0.54 -15.23
CA VAL A 94 36.21 -0.86 -14.11
C VAL A 94 36.55 0.10 -12.96
N THR A 95 35.52 0.58 -12.26
CA THR A 95 35.72 1.48 -11.14
C THR A 95 36.30 0.75 -9.93
N ASP A 96 37.21 1.43 -9.22
CA ASP A 96 37.73 1.05 -7.92
C ASP A 96 36.75 1.37 -6.77
N GLU A 97 37.20 1.18 -5.53
CA GLU A 97 36.46 1.48 -4.31
C GLU A 97 36.09 2.96 -4.15
N ASN A 98 36.82 3.88 -4.84
CA ASN A 98 36.56 5.30 -4.84
C ASN A 98 35.68 5.75 -6.03
N GLY A 99 35.22 4.81 -6.85
CA GLY A 99 34.42 5.09 -8.04
C GLY A 99 35.23 5.62 -9.21
N VAL A 100 36.52 5.34 -9.29
CA VAL A 100 37.39 5.80 -10.36
C VAL A 100 37.70 4.67 -11.34
N ALA A 101 37.43 4.88 -12.63
CA ALA A 101 37.87 4.02 -13.72
C ALA A 101 38.83 4.77 -14.62
N GLU A 102 39.93 4.13 -15.01
CA GLU A 102 40.98 4.75 -15.83
C GLU A 102 41.19 4.00 -17.15
N PHE A 103 41.21 4.76 -18.25
CA PHE A 103 41.70 4.32 -19.55
C PHE A 103 43.06 4.96 -19.77
N LYS A 104 44.11 4.15 -19.90
CA LYS A 104 45.48 4.58 -20.02
C LYS A 104 45.95 4.40 -21.45
N ASP A 105 46.86 5.33 -21.89
CA ASP A 105 47.52 5.24 -23.19
C ASP A 105 46.54 5.09 -24.38
N VAL A 106 45.42 5.78 -24.33
CA VAL A 106 44.39 5.77 -25.41
C VAL A 106 44.88 6.64 -26.57
N LEU A 107 44.71 6.17 -27.80
CA LEU A 107 45.01 6.95 -29.00
C LEU A 107 44.17 8.25 -29.02
N ILE A 108 44.79 9.37 -29.42
CA ILE A 108 44.04 10.63 -29.49
C ILE A 108 42.94 10.61 -30.53
N GLY A 109 41.80 11.28 -30.21
CA GLY A 109 40.63 11.39 -31.07
C GLY A 109 39.55 12.25 -30.44
N THR A 110 38.56 12.70 -31.21
CA THR A 110 37.54 13.65 -30.74
C THR A 110 36.12 13.08 -30.71
N GLY A 111 35.90 11.87 -31.19
CA GLY A 111 34.57 11.30 -31.40
C GLY A 111 34.31 10.01 -30.64
N TYR A 112 35.03 9.74 -29.57
CA TYR A 112 34.81 8.54 -28.81
C TYR A 112 33.47 8.57 -28.08
N VAL A 113 32.83 7.41 -28.01
CA VAL A 113 31.63 7.17 -27.18
C VAL A 113 32.09 6.46 -25.92
N LEU A 114 31.77 7.06 -24.78
CA LEU A 114 31.96 6.50 -23.46
C LEU A 114 30.60 6.13 -22.88
N GLU A 115 30.45 4.87 -22.46
CA GLU A 115 29.19 4.35 -21.91
C GLU A 115 29.46 3.43 -20.73
N GLU A 116 28.54 3.45 -19.75
CA GLU A 116 28.48 2.40 -18.74
C GLU A 116 27.81 1.17 -19.33
N ILE A 117 28.42 0.01 -19.13
CA ILE A 117 27.92 -1.29 -19.60
C ILE A 117 27.68 -2.22 -18.41
N ASP A 118 26.80 -3.19 -18.58
CA ASP A 118 26.43 -4.14 -17.51
C ASP A 118 25.93 -3.42 -16.25
N THR A 119 25.29 -2.24 -16.43
CA THR A 119 24.73 -1.47 -15.30
C THR A 119 23.85 -2.36 -14.45
N PRO A 120 24.08 -2.45 -13.10
CA PRO A 120 23.25 -3.27 -12.24
C PRO A 120 21.78 -2.91 -12.33
N LEU A 121 20.89 -3.90 -12.36
CA LEU A 121 19.46 -3.76 -12.62
C LEU A 121 18.75 -2.73 -11.70
N ARG A 122 19.29 -2.48 -10.52
CA ARG A 122 18.73 -1.52 -9.57
C ARG A 122 18.86 -0.05 -10.01
N TYR A 123 19.75 0.24 -10.97
CA TYR A 123 19.97 1.59 -11.47
C TYR A 123 19.31 1.84 -12.82
N VAL A 124 19.03 3.10 -13.09
CA VAL A 124 18.77 3.60 -14.44
C VAL A 124 20.10 3.55 -15.21
N VAL A 125 20.04 3.08 -16.45
CA VAL A 125 21.22 3.08 -17.31
C VAL A 125 21.52 4.55 -17.68
N PRO A 126 22.71 5.09 -17.33
CA PRO A 126 23.03 6.46 -17.63
C PRO A 126 23.26 6.68 -19.14
N ASP A 127 23.03 7.90 -19.58
CA ASP A 127 23.24 8.27 -20.99
C ASP A 127 24.72 8.17 -21.38
N LYS A 128 24.96 7.74 -22.62
CA LYS A 128 26.28 7.72 -23.23
C LYS A 128 26.82 9.14 -23.37
N GLN A 129 28.11 9.31 -23.20
CA GLN A 129 28.80 10.58 -23.36
C GLN A 129 29.80 10.52 -24.51
N THR A 130 30.07 11.65 -25.15
CA THR A 130 31.17 11.78 -26.06
C THR A 130 32.45 12.18 -25.29
N ALA A 131 33.61 11.66 -25.71
CA ALA A 131 34.90 11.97 -25.14
C ALA A 131 35.91 12.36 -26.22
N ALA A 132 36.78 13.31 -25.91
CA ALA A 132 37.95 13.65 -26.71
C ALA A 132 39.20 13.30 -25.92
N ILE A 133 40.11 12.59 -26.52
CA ILE A 133 41.41 12.23 -25.95
C ILE A 133 42.44 13.11 -26.60
N GLU A 134 43.14 13.90 -25.76
CA GLU A 134 44.19 14.83 -26.20
C GLU A 134 45.57 14.32 -25.76
N TRP A 135 46.59 14.65 -26.54
CA TRP A 135 47.95 14.19 -26.29
C TRP A 135 48.51 14.66 -24.94
N ASN A 136 49.04 13.72 -24.16
CA ASN A 136 49.62 13.93 -22.83
C ASN A 136 48.67 14.63 -21.84
N LYS A 137 47.37 14.45 -22.00
CA LYS A 137 46.35 14.99 -21.09
C LYS A 137 45.48 13.86 -20.52
N VAL A 138 44.88 14.16 -19.37
CA VAL A 138 43.83 13.33 -18.78
C VAL A 138 42.48 14.02 -19.05
N THR A 139 41.59 13.33 -19.72
CA THR A 139 40.21 13.74 -19.91
C THR A 139 39.38 13.23 -18.74
N GLU A 140 38.64 14.11 -18.06
CA GLU A 140 37.73 13.67 -16.97
C GLU A 140 36.29 13.62 -17.45
N LYS A 141 35.58 12.57 -17.06
CA LYS A 141 34.13 12.38 -17.26
C LYS A 141 33.50 11.92 -15.97
N SER A 142 32.22 12.26 -15.77
CA SER A 142 31.49 11.85 -14.59
C SER A 142 30.18 11.15 -15.00
N PHE A 143 29.83 10.10 -14.27
CA PHE A 143 28.58 9.36 -14.40
C PHE A 143 27.94 9.23 -13.02
N ASP A 144 26.64 9.41 -12.97
CA ASP A 144 25.85 9.20 -11.77
C ASP A 144 24.80 8.11 -12.01
N ASN A 145 24.57 7.24 -11.04
CA ASN A 145 23.55 6.19 -11.12
C ASN A 145 22.42 6.45 -10.15
N ASP A 146 21.26 6.77 -10.69
CA ASP A 146 20.01 6.92 -9.96
C ASP A 146 19.39 5.54 -9.69
N LEU A 147 18.91 5.32 -8.49
CA LEU A 147 18.14 4.11 -8.14
C LEU A 147 16.76 4.14 -8.79
N LYS A 148 16.34 3.02 -9.32
CA LYS A 148 14.95 2.86 -9.74
C LYS A 148 14.04 2.79 -8.53
N LYS A 149 12.97 3.57 -8.54
CA LYS A 149 11.99 3.71 -7.47
C LYS A 149 10.59 3.42 -8.01
N PHE A 150 9.71 2.99 -7.14
CA PHE A 150 8.33 2.73 -7.49
C PHE A 150 7.38 3.31 -6.44
N ASN A 151 6.16 3.62 -6.85
CA ASN A 151 5.00 3.75 -6.00
C ASN A 151 3.90 2.79 -6.48
N VAL A 152 2.90 2.55 -5.63
CA VAL A 152 1.76 1.71 -5.96
C VAL A 152 0.47 2.34 -5.47
N THR A 153 -0.59 2.25 -6.27
CA THR A 153 -1.95 2.57 -5.86
C THR A 153 -2.67 1.29 -5.46
N VAL A 154 -3.29 1.32 -4.31
CA VAL A 154 -4.09 0.21 -3.76
C VAL A 154 -5.54 0.64 -3.71
N THR A 155 -6.43 -0.25 -4.16
CA THR A 155 -7.87 -0.06 -4.10
C THR A 155 -8.48 -1.20 -3.29
N LYS A 156 -9.15 -0.85 -2.18
CA LYS A 156 -9.99 -1.76 -1.42
C LYS A 156 -11.38 -1.80 -2.06
N SER A 157 -11.93 -2.98 -2.21
CA SER A 157 -13.27 -3.21 -2.77
C SER A 157 -14.00 -4.28 -1.97
N ASP A 158 -15.32 -4.19 -1.97
CA ASP A 158 -16.20 -5.26 -1.48
C ASP A 158 -16.07 -6.50 -2.39
N SER A 159 -15.90 -7.68 -1.80
CA SER A 159 -15.65 -8.92 -2.54
C SER A 159 -16.84 -9.37 -3.38
N GLU A 160 -18.07 -8.98 -3.03
CA GLU A 160 -19.29 -9.40 -3.71
C GLU A 160 -19.79 -8.39 -4.75
N LYS A 161 -19.78 -7.11 -4.39
CA LYS A 161 -20.37 -6.04 -5.24
C LYS A 161 -19.34 -5.05 -5.78
N GLY A 162 -18.12 -5.04 -5.25
CA GLY A 162 -17.11 -4.03 -5.58
C GLY A 162 -17.36 -2.67 -4.95
N LEU A 163 -18.56 -2.40 -4.44
CA LEU A 163 -19.00 -1.16 -3.77
C LEU A 163 -19.44 -1.49 -2.34
N PRO A 164 -19.40 -0.51 -1.41
CA PRO A 164 -19.87 -0.72 -0.05
C PRO A 164 -21.33 -1.19 -0.02
N GLN A 165 -21.66 -2.05 0.94
CA GLN A 165 -23.00 -2.53 1.19
C GLN A 165 -23.44 -2.08 2.59
N GLY A 166 -24.74 -1.86 2.79
CA GLY A 166 -25.27 -1.42 4.07
C GLY A 166 -24.68 -0.08 4.52
N ASP A 167 -24.33 0.00 5.79
CA ASP A 167 -23.64 1.16 6.38
C ASP A 167 -22.10 0.98 6.41
N ALA A 168 -21.57 -0.04 5.75
CA ALA A 168 -20.13 -0.29 5.71
C ALA A 168 -19.38 0.77 4.88
N SER A 169 -18.11 0.97 5.20
CA SER A 169 -17.25 1.95 4.55
C SER A 169 -15.95 1.31 4.05
N LEU A 170 -15.54 1.65 2.83
CA LEU A 170 -14.21 1.28 2.31
C LEU A 170 -13.12 2.22 2.85
N ALA A 171 -13.50 3.37 3.43
CA ALA A 171 -12.56 4.30 4.05
C ALA A 171 -12.10 3.79 5.43
N GLY A 172 -10.87 4.13 5.78
CA GLY A 172 -10.34 3.86 7.13
C GLY A 172 -9.66 2.51 7.30
N ALA A 173 -9.63 1.64 6.28
CA ALA A 173 -8.81 0.42 6.31
C ALA A 173 -7.33 0.78 6.36
N LYS A 174 -6.56 0.13 7.20
CA LYS A 174 -5.14 0.38 7.35
C LYS A 174 -4.32 -0.75 6.75
N TYR A 175 -3.44 -0.38 5.83
CA TYR A 175 -2.53 -1.29 5.14
C TYR A 175 -1.09 -1.03 5.52
N GLY A 176 -0.30 -2.09 5.64
CA GLY A 176 1.15 -2.04 5.82
C GLY A 176 1.88 -2.35 4.52
N ILE A 177 2.92 -1.58 4.24
CA ILE A 177 3.91 -1.86 3.20
C ILE A 177 5.11 -2.51 3.89
N TYR A 178 5.42 -3.72 3.48
CA TYR A 178 6.48 -4.54 4.06
C TYR A 178 7.62 -4.75 3.07
N LYS A 179 8.85 -4.74 3.58
CA LYS A 179 10.03 -5.23 2.88
C LYS A 179 10.53 -6.49 3.59
N GLY A 180 10.42 -7.63 2.93
CA GLY A 180 10.52 -8.92 3.62
C GLY A 180 9.49 -9.01 4.75
N ASN A 181 9.95 -9.19 5.99
CA ASN A 181 9.08 -9.23 7.17
C ASN A 181 9.00 -7.91 7.95
N GLN A 182 9.70 -6.86 7.50
CA GLN A 182 9.74 -5.59 8.19
C GLN A 182 8.64 -4.66 7.66
N LEU A 183 7.81 -4.12 8.56
CA LEU A 183 6.89 -3.03 8.27
C LEU A 183 7.69 -1.75 8.01
N ILE A 184 7.57 -1.19 6.82
CA ILE A 184 8.25 0.04 6.42
C ILE A 184 7.36 1.25 6.62
N ASP A 185 6.09 1.16 6.14
CA ASP A 185 5.09 2.23 6.24
C ASP A 185 3.69 1.67 6.39
N SER A 186 2.76 2.54 6.77
CA SER A 186 1.34 2.22 6.77
C SER A 186 0.52 3.35 6.16
N TYR A 187 -0.54 2.97 5.44
CA TYR A 187 -1.46 3.87 4.76
C TYR A 187 -2.89 3.54 5.15
N THR A 188 -3.74 4.54 5.08
CA THR A 188 -5.18 4.40 5.34
C THR A 188 -5.95 4.73 4.07
N THR A 189 -6.96 3.94 3.76
CA THR A 189 -7.80 4.17 2.59
C THR A 189 -8.66 5.43 2.75
N ASP A 190 -8.80 6.17 1.67
CA ASP A 190 -9.68 7.34 1.57
C ASP A 190 -11.16 6.95 1.40
N ALA A 191 -12.03 7.93 1.14
CA ALA A 191 -13.46 7.72 0.92
C ALA A 191 -13.79 6.80 -0.28
N ASN A 192 -12.86 6.65 -1.22
CA ASN A 192 -13.00 5.76 -2.38
C ASN A 192 -12.38 4.38 -2.14
N GLY A 193 -11.91 4.10 -0.93
CA GLY A 193 -11.18 2.87 -0.61
C GLY A 193 -9.75 2.86 -1.13
N GLN A 194 -9.14 4.01 -1.46
CA GLN A 194 -7.86 4.08 -2.14
C GLN A 194 -6.78 4.78 -1.33
N PHE A 195 -5.53 4.41 -1.61
CA PHE A 195 -4.35 5.18 -1.27
C PHE A 195 -3.24 4.95 -2.30
N THR A 196 -2.30 5.89 -2.40
CA THR A 196 -1.07 5.76 -3.19
C THR A 196 0.12 5.94 -2.26
N THR A 197 1.12 5.06 -2.40
CA THR A 197 2.32 5.12 -1.57
C THR A 197 3.26 6.23 -2.01
N LYS A 198 4.21 6.61 -1.16
CA LYS A 198 5.43 7.30 -1.59
C LYS A 198 6.28 6.39 -2.46
N TYR A 199 7.35 6.94 -3.04
CA TYR A 199 8.33 6.16 -3.79
C TYR A 199 9.27 5.38 -2.86
N TYR A 200 9.50 4.11 -3.20
CA TYR A 200 10.44 3.19 -2.55
C TYR A 200 11.44 2.66 -3.58
N ILE A 201 12.63 2.28 -3.14
CA ILE A 201 13.63 1.63 -4.01
C ILE A 201 13.06 0.28 -4.48
N CYS A 202 13.14 0.00 -5.78
CA CYS A 202 12.68 -1.24 -6.38
C CYS A 202 13.36 -2.47 -5.76
N GLY A 203 12.61 -3.55 -5.64
CA GLY A 203 13.04 -4.83 -5.11
C GLY A 203 11.97 -5.90 -5.34
N ASP A 204 12.30 -7.15 -5.13
CA ASP A 204 11.42 -8.32 -5.29
C ASP A 204 10.79 -8.78 -3.97
N ASP A 205 11.15 -8.15 -2.86
CA ASP A 205 10.77 -8.49 -1.49
C ASP A 205 9.68 -7.58 -0.89
N TRP A 206 8.97 -6.81 -1.72
CA TRP A 206 7.90 -5.92 -1.28
C TRP A 206 6.54 -6.61 -1.26
N SER A 207 5.80 -6.41 -0.16
CA SER A 207 4.44 -6.92 0.00
C SER A 207 3.51 -5.93 0.70
N LEU A 208 2.22 -6.11 0.44
CA LEU A 208 1.11 -5.40 1.05
C LEU A 208 0.33 -6.36 1.97
N LYS A 209 -0.08 -5.88 3.14
CA LYS A 209 -1.00 -6.59 4.06
C LYS A 209 -1.96 -5.62 4.71
N GLU A 210 -3.20 -6.02 4.86
CA GLU A 210 -4.11 -5.28 5.71
C GLU A 210 -3.73 -5.47 7.19
N ILE A 211 -3.71 -4.37 7.94
CA ILE A 211 -3.41 -4.34 9.38
C ILE A 211 -4.69 -4.23 10.20
N SER A 212 -5.64 -3.46 9.68
CA SER A 212 -6.93 -3.22 10.32
C SER A 212 -7.99 -2.99 9.24
N PRO A 213 -9.12 -3.69 9.28
CA PRO A 213 -10.19 -3.49 8.32
C PRO A 213 -10.83 -2.12 8.49
N SER A 214 -11.57 -1.70 7.48
CA SER A 214 -12.49 -0.57 7.60
C SER A 214 -13.80 -1.01 8.26
N GLU A 215 -14.62 -0.04 8.63
CA GLU A 215 -15.88 -0.28 9.31
C GLU A 215 -16.81 -1.17 8.46
N GLY A 216 -17.34 -2.22 9.08
CA GLY A 216 -18.24 -3.18 8.46
C GLY A 216 -17.58 -4.29 7.65
N TYR A 217 -16.27 -4.35 7.59
CA TYR A 217 -15.53 -5.39 6.86
C TYR A 217 -14.71 -6.30 7.79
N LEU A 218 -14.49 -7.53 7.35
CA LEU A 218 -13.59 -8.48 8.01
C LEU A 218 -12.14 -8.18 7.64
N LEU A 219 -11.20 -8.53 8.52
CA LEU A 219 -9.78 -8.39 8.26
C LEU A 219 -9.32 -9.39 7.19
N ASN A 220 -8.76 -8.89 6.10
CA ASN A 220 -8.08 -9.72 5.12
C ASN A 220 -6.64 -10.01 5.58
N THR A 221 -6.35 -11.28 5.87
CA THR A 221 -5.03 -11.72 6.35
C THR A 221 -4.06 -12.06 5.23
N GLU A 222 -4.47 -11.97 3.97
CA GLU A 222 -3.62 -12.31 2.83
C GLU A 222 -2.50 -11.29 2.63
N SER A 223 -1.34 -11.81 2.22
CA SER A 223 -0.19 -11.00 1.83
C SER A 223 -0.09 -10.95 0.32
N GLN A 224 -0.19 -9.75 -0.25
CA GLN A 224 -0.06 -9.53 -1.69
C GLN A 224 1.36 -9.09 -2.04
N HIS A 225 1.96 -9.69 -3.06
CA HIS A 225 3.24 -9.24 -3.61
C HIS A 225 3.04 -8.00 -4.50
N ILE A 226 3.85 -6.97 -4.30
CA ILE A 226 3.67 -5.69 -5.01
C ILE A 226 4.17 -5.74 -6.46
N GLY A 227 5.11 -6.64 -6.78
CA GLY A 227 5.65 -6.76 -8.14
C GLY A 227 6.48 -5.56 -8.58
N ALA A 228 7.37 -5.10 -7.69
CA ALA A 228 8.17 -3.90 -7.90
C ALA A 228 9.66 -4.20 -8.21
N GLU A 229 9.94 -5.31 -8.90
CA GLU A 229 11.30 -5.71 -9.24
C GLU A 229 11.95 -4.72 -10.21
N ALA A 230 13.19 -4.35 -9.91
CA ALA A 230 13.94 -3.37 -10.69
C ALA A 230 14.08 -3.71 -12.20
N LYS A 231 14.05 -5.03 -12.55
CA LYS A 231 14.10 -5.48 -13.95
C LYS A 231 12.90 -5.07 -14.80
N LEU A 232 11.78 -4.71 -14.17
CA LEU A 232 10.55 -4.30 -14.85
C LEU A 232 10.59 -2.85 -15.32
N TYR A 233 11.59 -2.08 -14.88
CA TYR A 233 11.63 -0.64 -15.06
C TYR A 233 12.93 -0.17 -15.72
N THR A 234 12.83 0.98 -16.39
CA THR A 234 13.97 1.61 -17.09
C THR A 234 14.27 3.02 -16.64
N VAL A 235 13.36 3.66 -15.89
CA VAL A 235 13.48 5.05 -15.44
C VAL A 235 13.53 5.12 -13.91
N GLU A 236 13.89 6.27 -13.36
CA GLU A 236 14.04 6.48 -11.92
C GLU A 236 12.71 6.31 -11.18
N TYR A 237 11.66 7.01 -11.60
CA TYR A 237 10.34 6.99 -10.94
C TYR A 237 9.33 6.19 -11.75
N ASN A 238 8.77 5.17 -11.13
CA ASN A 238 7.90 4.20 -11.79
C ASN A 238 6.60 4.01 -11.02
N ILE A 239 5.54 3.65 -11.73
CA ILE A 239 4.26 3.26 -11.17
C ILE A 239 4.17 1.74 -11.28
N ALA A 240 4.10 1.06 -10.14
CA ALA A 240 3.83 -0.38 -10.11
C ALA A 240 2.40 -0.67 -10.53
N LYS A 241 2.15 -1.93 -10.95
CA LYS A 241 0.79 -2.38 -11.27
C LYS A 241 -0.11 -2.10 -10.06
N PRO A 242 -1.28 -1.44 -10.24
CA PRO A 242 -2.24 -1.24 -9.16
C PRO A 242 -2.64 -2.57 -8.52
N LEU A 243 -2.87 -2.53 -7.21
CA LEU A 243 -3.32 -3.68 -6.44
C LEU A 243 -4.78 -3.49 -6.01
N ASP A 244 -5.59 -4.52 -6.24
CA ASP A 244 -6.95 -4.58 -5.75
C ASP A 244 -6.99 -5.52 -4.54
N SER A 245 -7.54 -5.05 -3.42
CA SER A 245 -7.78 -5.82 -2.20
C SER A 245 -9.27 -6.00 -2.05
N TYR A 246 -9.71 -7.26 -2.02
CA TYR A 246 -11.12 -7.62 -1.89
C TYR A 246 -11.38 -8.08 -0.47
N GLU A 247 -12.41 -7.50 0.14
CA GLU A 247 -12.74 -7.71 1.53
C GLU A 247 -14.17 -8.24 1.68
N ASP A 248 -14.35 -9.16 2.62
CA ASP A 248 -15.65 -9.70 2.94
C ASP A 248 -16.37 -8.79 3.93
N ILE A 249 -17.62 -8.46 3.61
CA ILE A 249 -18.45 -7.65 4.49
C ILE A 249 -18.98 -8.49 5.66
N ILE A 250 -19.07 -7.87 6.84
CA ILE A 250 -19.76 -8.45 8.01
C ILE A 250 -21.22 -8.66 7.65
N LYS A 251 -21.76 -9.85 7.96
CA LYS A 251 -23.15 -10.19 7.77
C LYS A 251 -23.75 -10.84 9.01
N GLY A 252 -25.01 -10.57 9.27
CA GLY A 252 -25.76 -11.19 10.35
C GLY A 252 -27.23 -11.34 10.00
N LYS A 253 -27.98 -11.95 10.92
CA LYS A 253 -29.40 -12.20 10.74
C LYS A 253 -30.21 -11.61 11.88
N ILE A 254 -31.44 -11.24 11.58
CA ILE A 254 -32.42 -10.79 12.56
C ILE A 254 -33.51 -11.87 12.66
N ALA A 255 -33.72 -12.36 13.88
CA ALA A 255 -34.75 -13.36 14.14
C ALA A 255 -35.79 -12.83 15.12
N ILE A 256 -37.05 -13.06 14.83
CA ILE A 256 -38.21 -12.63 15.62
C ILE A 256 -38.91 -13.87 16.13
N ILE A 257 -39.28 -13.86 17.40
CA ILE A 257 -40.22 -14.76 18.01
C ILE A 257 -41.42 -13.93 18.45
N LYS A 258 -42.50 -13.99 17.71
CA LYS A 258 -43.69 -13.18 17.93
C LYS A 258 -44.78 -13.98 18.62
N HIS A 259 -45.17 -13.53 19.81
CA HIS A 259 -46.29 -14.07 20.57
C HIS A 259 -47.34 -12.99 20.79
N CYS A 260 -48.54 -13.43 21.07
CA CYS A 260 -49.68 -12.56 21.37
C CYS A 260 -50.46 -13.15 22.55
N ASP A 261 -50.89 -12.27 23.47
CA ASP A 261 -51.86 -12.64 24.48
C ASP A 261 -53.26 -12.71 23.82
N ASP A 262 -53.81 -13.89 23.77
CA ASP A 262 -55.15 -14.16 23.24
C ASP A 262 -56.29 -13.87 24.26
N GLY A 263 -55.93 -13.46 25.48
CA GLY A 263 -56.83 -13.14 26.57
C GLY A 263 -57.45 -14.37 27.25
N THR A 264 -57.04 -15.57 26.85
CA THR A 264 -57.69 -16.82 27.34
C THR A 264 -56.78 -17.68 28.21
N THR A 265 -55.46 -17.53 28.12
CA THR A 265 -54.47 -18.37 28.84
C THR A 265 -53.34 -17.53 29.43
N LYS A 266 -52.67 -18.05 30.48
CA LYS A 266 -51.44 -17.50 31.01
C LYS A 266 -50.21 -17.80 30.15
N ILE A 267 -50.37 -18.54 29.07
CA ILE A 267 -49.32 -18.94 28.14
C ILE A 267 -49.52 -18.11 26.86
N GLU A 268 -48.48 -17.39 26.50
CA GLU A 268 -48.44 -16.59 25.27
C GLU A 268 -48.55 -17.51 24.04
N THR A 269 -49.44 -17.15 23.11
CA THR A 269 -49.70 -17.96 21.90
C THR A 269 -48.84 -17.44 20.75
N PRO A 270 -48.17 -18.34 19.97
CA PRO A 270 -47.44 -17.93 18.78
C PRO A 270 -48.34 -17.18 17.78
N GLU A 271 -47.93 -15.99 17.34
CA GLU A 271 -48.69 -15.22 16.36
C GLU A 271 -48.33 -15.67 14.94
N VAL A 272 -48.93 -16.77 14.52
CA VAL A 272 -48.70 -17.38 13.20
C VAL A 272 -49.12 -16.41 12.09
N GLY A 273 -48.27 -16.24 11.08
CA GLY A 273 -48.55 -15.41 9.93
C GLY A 273 -48.40 -13.91 10.19
N ALA A 274 -47.82 -13.49 11.34
CA ALA A 274 -47.40 -12.13 11.54
C ALA A 274 -46.26 -11.81 10.55
N GLU A 275 -46.33 -10.63 9.91
CA GLU A 275 -45.39 -10.21 8.89
C GLU A 275 -44.61 -8.97 9.33
N PHE A 276 -43.29 -8.97 9.05
CA PHE A 276 -42.40 -7.85 9.35
C PHE A 276 -41.59 -7.48 8.12
N GLU A 277 -41.49 -6.21 7.83
CA GLU A 277 -40.49 -5.65 6.94
C GLU A 277 -39.21 -5.39 7.73
N VAL A 278 -38.09 -5.84 7.18
CA VAL A 278 -36.74 -5.53 7.67
C VAL A 278 -36.00 -4.86 6.53
N TYR A 279 -35.44 -3.65 6.76
CA TYR A 279 -34.72 -2.92 5.72
C TYR A 279 -33.65 -2.01 6.32
N LEU A 280 -32.60 -1.74 5.54
CA LEU A 280 -31.54 -0.80 5.95
C LEU A 280 -32.18 0.56 6.26
N LYS A 281 -32.00 1.05 7.47
CA LYS A 281 -32.63 2.29 7.94
C LYS A 281 -32.22 3.52 7.10
N ALA A 282 -30.94 3.55 6.64
CA ALA A 282 -30.44 4.62 5.78
C ALA A 282 -31.19 4.74 4.45
N ALA A 283 -31.83 3.65 3.96
CA ALA A 283 -32.66 3.67 2.75
C ALA A 283 -33.98 4.43 2.94
N GLY A 284 -34.41 4.65 4.20
CA GLY A 284 -35.64 5.38 4.56
C GLY A 284 -36.92 4.59 4.40
N SER A 285 -37.01 3.60 3.53
CA SER A 285 -38.15 2.70 3.36
C SER A 285 -37.72 1.34 2.81
N TYR A 286 -38.59 0.34 2.97
CA TYR A 286 -38.38 -1.02 2.44
C TYR A 286 -38.19 -1.01 0.92
N GLU A 287 -38.96 -0.22 0.18
CA GLU A 287 -38.94 -0.17 -1.28
C GLU A 287 -37.63 0.42 -1.81
N ASN A 288 -37.03 1.34 -1.06
CA ASN A 288 -35.80 2.04 -1.45
C ASN A 288 -34.52 1.24 -1.11
N ALA A 289 -34.61 0.26 -0.20
CA ALA A 289 -33.48 -0.56 0.18
C ALA A 289 -33.12 -1.54 -0.94
N GLU A 290 -31.82 -1.81 -1.10
CA GLU A 290 -31.33 -2.84 -2.02
C GLU A 290 -31.85 -4.23 -1.64
N GLU A 291 -31.93 -5.13 -2.62
CA GLU A 291 -32.43 -6.49 -2.36
C GLU A 291 -31.62 -7.23 -1.28
N THR A 292 -30.34 -6.99 -1.17
CA THR A 292 -29.46 -7.59 -0.16
C THR A 292 -29.65 -6.99 1.22
N GLU A 293 -30.26 -5.80 1.31
CA GLU A 293 -30.42 -4.98 2.51
C GLU A 293 -31.84 -4.94 3.03
N ARG A 294 -32.71 -5.82 2.56
CA ARG A 294 -34.10 -5.92 2.99
C ARG A 294 -34.61 -7.35 2.97
N ASP A 295 -35.58 -7.66 3.82
CA ASP A 295 -36.28 -8.94 3.84
C ASP A 295 -37.71 -8.77 4.36
N ILE A 296 -38.57 -9.75 4.03
CA ILE A 296 -39.90 -9.91 4.61
C ILE A 296 -39.90 -11.15 5.48
N LEU A 297 -40.17 -10.96 6.76
CA LEU A 297 -40.33 -12.06 7.70
C LEU A 297 -41.79 -12.46 7.82
N VAL A 298 -42.06 -13.74 7.77
CA VAL A 298 -43.39 -14.29 8.01
C VAL A 298 -43.26 -15.35 9.11
N CYS A 299 -43.93 -15.12 10.26
CA CYS A 299 -43.82 -15.98 11.42
C CYS A 299 -44.51 -17.34 11.17
N ASP A 300 -43.80 -18.40 11.48
CA ASP A 300 -44.21 -19.79 11.35
C ASP A 300 -45.19 -20.24 12.50
N GLU A 301 -45.47 -21.53 12.61
CA GLU A 301 -46.32 -22.14 13.61
C GLU A 301 -45.82 -21.98 15.06
N HIS A 302 -44.54 -21.57 15.22
CA HIS A 302 -43.92 -21.29 16.50
C HIS A 302 -43.82 -19.79 16.76
N GLY A 303 -44.34 -18.95 15.86
CA GLY A 303 -44.18 -17.50 15.88
C GLY A 303 -42.77 -17.04 15.50
N PHE A 304 -41.95 -17.92 14.91
CA PHE A 304 -40.57 -17.63 14.55
C PHE A 304 -40.43 -17.22 13.10
N ALA A 305 -39.55 -16.23 12.86
CA ALA A 305 -39.07 -15.87 11.53
C ALA A 305 -37.64 -15.37 11.64
N GLU A 306 -36.85 -15.59 10.59
CA GLU A 306 -35.42 -15.16 10.51
C GLU A 306 -35.12 -14.59 9.12
N THR A 307 -34.36 -13.52 9.06
CA THR A 307 -33.91 -12.92 7.79
C THR A 307 -32.87 -13.81 7.11
N LYS A 308 -32.65 -13.59 5.82
CA LYS A 308 -31.41 -13.94 5.17
C LYS A 308 -30.23 -13.20 5.84
N ASP A 309 -29.00 -13.49 5.41
CA ASP A 309 -27.82 -12.74 5.83
C ASP A 309 -27.92 -11.29 5.32
N LEU A 310 -27.95 -10.36 6.27
CA LEU A 310 -27.98 -8.92 6.02
C LEU A 310 -26.60 -8.32 6.21
N PRO A 311 -26.11 -7.42 5.33
CA PRO A 311 -24.84 -6.74 5.49
C PRO A 311 -24.83 -5.83 6.71
N TYR A 312 -23.62 -5.47 7.14
CA TYR A 312 -23.37 -4.52 8.23
C TYR A 312 -24.22 -3.25 8.11
N GLY A 313 -24.94 -2.88 9.18
CA GLY A 313 -25.72 -1.66 9.19
C GLY A 313 -26.87 -1.66 10.21
N GLU A 314 -27.51 -0.52 10.35
CA GLU A 314 -28.70 -0.34 11.18
C GLU A 314 -29.94 -0.64 10.37
N TYR A 315 -30.75 -1.60 10.84
CA TYR A 315 -31.98 -2.06 10.17
C TYR A 315 -33.21 -1.62 10.94
N ALA A 316 -34.19 -1.08 10.24
CA ALA A 316 -35.53 -0.88 10.75
C ALA A 316 -36.32 -2.19 10.63
N VAL A 317 -37.01 -2.56 11.71
CA VAL A 317 -37.92 -3.70 11.77
C VAL A 317 -39.32 -3.17 12.03
N ARG A 318 -40.26 -3.39 11.11
CA ARG A 318 -41.61 -2.89 11.17
C ARG A 318 -42.61 -4.00 10.99
N GLN A 319 -43.48 -4.23 11.96
CA GLN A 319 -44.59 -5.15 11.78
C GLN A 319 -45.62 -4.53 10.81
N ILE A 320 -45.98 -5.27 9.76
CA ILE A 320 -46.92 -4.85 8.73
C ILE A 320 -48.23 -5.63 8.76
N LYS A 321 -48.23 -6.78 9.41
CA LYS A 321 -49.41 -7.63 9.59
C LYS A 321 -49.35 -8.38 10.91
N GLY A 322 -50.48 -8.45 11.58
CA GLY A 322 -50.69 -9.20 12.80
C GLY A 322 -52.09 -9.83 12.79
N TRP A 323 -52.52 -10.39 13.94
CA TRP A 323 -53.88 -10.90 14.10
C TRP A 323 -54.90 -9.77 14.10
N ASP A 324 -56.11 -10.06 13.53
CA ASP A 324 -57.19 -9.10 13.47
C ASP A 324 -57.57 -8.56 14.87
N GLY A 325 -57.71 -7.24 14.96
CA GLY A 325 -58.10 -6.55 16.19
C GLY A 325 -56.99 -6.34 17.23
N LYS A 326 -55.74 -6.66 16.90
CA LYS A 326 -54.57 -6.37 17.71
C LYS A 326 -53.81 -5.16 17.12
N GLU A 327 -53.24 -4.35 18.00
CA GLU A 327 -52.37 -3.26 17.58
C GLU A 327 -51.03 -3.85 17.06
N LEU A 328 -50.50 -3.29 15.96
CA LEU A 328 -49.19 -3.65 15.46
C LEU A 328 -48.12 -3.06 16.38
N LEU A 329 -47.01 -3.80 16.48
CA LEU A 329 -45.85 -3.32 17.21
C LEU A 329 -45.31 -2.04 16.59
N ALA A 330 -44.89 -1.09 17.43
CA ALA A 330 -44.13 0.05 16.98
C ALA A 330 -42.80 -0.39 16.36
N PRO A 331 -42.32 0.26 15.28
CA PRO A 331 -41.05 -0.08 14.66
C PRO A 331 -39.89 0.05 15.65
N PHE A 332 -38.87 -0.82 15.50
CA PHE A 332 -37.64 -0.75 16.25
C PHE A 332 -36.44 -0.97 15.34
N THR A 333 -35.24 -0.74 15.84
CA THR A 333 -34.02 -0.91 15.04
C THR A 333 -33.07 -1.96 15.61
N VAL A 334 -32.31 -2.56 14.72
CA VAL A 334 -31.29 -3.59 15.02
C VAL A 334 -30.03 -3.26 14.28
N PHE A 335 -28.90 -3.23 14.98
CA PHE A 335 -27.62 -2.99 14.35
C PHE A 335 -26.89 -4.31 14.12
N VAL A 336 -26.74 -4.69 12.84
CA VAL A 336 -25.97 -5.86 12.41
C VAL A 336 -24.48 -5.48 12.37
N SER A 337 -23.72 -5.94 13.35
CA SER A 337 -22.31 -5.52 13.53
C SER A 337 -21.32 -6.68 13.74
N GLU A 338 -21.80 -7.91 13.84
CA GLU A 338 -20.98 -9.10 14.07
C GLU A 338 -21.23 -10.16 13.00
N ASP A 339 -20.17 -10.68 12.43
CA ASP A 339 -20.24 -11.69 11.39
C ASP A 339 -20.83 -12.99 11.91
N GLY A 340 -21.83 -13.52 11.18
CA GLY A 340 -22.52 -14.75 11.51
C GLY A 340 -23.47 -14.65 12.72
N GLN A 341 -23.64 -13.47 13.34
CA GLN A 341 -24.50 -13.29 14.50
C GLN A 341 -25.98 -13.33 14.10
N VAL A 342 -26.79 -13.98 14.94
CA VAL A 342 -28.27 -13.93 14.88
C VAL A 342 -28.79 -13.09 16.03
N TYR A 343 -29.35 -11.92 15.71
CA TYR A 343 -29.97 -11.00 16.67
C TYR A 343 -31.41 -11.45 16.91
N ARG A 344 -31.72 -11.99 18.10
CA ARG A 344 -33.01 -12.58 18.42
C ARG A 344 -33.84 -11.68 19.30
N PHE A 345 -35.10 -11.45 18.91
CA PHE A 345 -36.05 -10.64 19.61
C PHE A 345 -37.32 -11.47 19.94
N LEU A 346 -37.63 -11.53 21.23
CA LEU A 346 -38.92 -12.04 21.66
C LEU A 346 -39.88 -10.85 21.79
N ILE A 347 -40.93 -10.87 21.00
CA ILE A 347 -41.89 -9.78 20.87
C ILE A 347 -43.26 -10.26 21.33
N ASN A 348 -43.87 -9.55 22.28
CA ASN A 348 -45.18 -9.85 22.83
C ASN A 348 -46.08 -8.62 22.86
N ASN A 349 -47.35 -8.79 22.64
CA ASN A 349 -48.35 -7.70 22.71
C ASN A 349 -48.83 -7.33 24.13
N ALA A 350 -48.43 -8.08 25.15
CA ALA A 350 -48.65 -7.71 26.54
C ALA A 350 -47.33 -7.33 27.20
N PRO A 351 -47.30 -6.50 28.21
CA PRO A 351 -46.39 -5.32 28.26
C PRO A 351 -45.01 -5.60 27.63
N TYR A 352 -44.63 -4.72 26.72
CA TYR A 352 -43.36 -4.81 26.01
C TYR A 352 -42.19 -4.93 27.00
N GLU A 353 -41.40 -5.99 26.85
CA GLU A 353 -40.19 -6.23 27.62
C GLU A 353 -39.03 -6.60 26.69
N ALA A 354 -37.87 -6.00 26.83
CA ALA A 354 -36.71 -6.30 26.01
C ALA A 354 -35.47 -6.66 26.83
N LEU A 355 -34.63 -7.52 26.30
CA LEU A 355 -33.25 -7.72 26.76
C LEU A 355 -32.41 -6.54 26.26
N ILE A 356 -31.54 -6.03 27.13
CA ILE A 356 -30.67 -4.91 26.81
C ILE A 356 -29.25 -5.40 26.71
N GLU A 357 -28.65 -5.19 25.52
CA GLU A 357 -27.21 -5.32 25.34
C GLU A 357 -26.56 -3.95 25.44
N ILE A 358 -25.56 -3.79 26.31
CA ILE A 358 -24.74 -2.58 26.41
C ILE A 358 -23.38 -2.88 25.78
N VAL A 359 -22.98 -2.07 24.81
CA VAL A 359 -21.70 -2.18 24.12
C VAL A 359 -20.88 -0.93 24.43
N LYS A 360 -19.75 -1.12 25.12
CA LYS A 360 -18.85 -0.01 25.40
C LYS A 360 -17.97 0.30 24.20
N LYS A 361 -18.05 1.55 23.72
CA LYS A 361 -17.25 2.05 22.58
C LYS A 361 -16.31 3.17 23.04
N ASP A 362 -15.19 3.27 22.37
CA ASP A 362 -14.26 4.39 22.47
C ASP A 362 -14.86 5.63 21.79
N ALA A 363 -14.86 6.75 22.48
CA ALA A 363 -15.53 7.97 22.02
C ALA A 363 -14.83 8.63 20.81
N GLU A 364 -13.53 8.42 20.63
CA GLU A 364 -12.77 9.02 19.54
C GLU A 364 -12.81 8.16 18.28
N THR A 365 -12.76 6.84 18.45
CA THR A 365 -12.62 5.89 17.33
C THR A 365 -13.93 5.20 16.97
N GLY A 366 -14.96 5.23 17.85
CA GLY A 366 -16.21 4.49 17.70
C GLY A 366 -16.07 2.96 17.84
N LYS A 367 -14.86 2.44 18.08
CA LYS A 367 -14.60 1.00 18.19
C LYS A 367 -15.02 0.46 19.55
N VAL A 368 -15.46 -0.80 19.58
CA VAL A 368 -15.74 -1.48 20.83
C VAL A 368 -14.47 -1.58 21.68
N ILE A 369 -14.57 -1.30 22.97
CA ILE A 369 -13.49 -1.50 23.95
C ILE A 369 -13.57 -2.94 24.47
N PRO A 370 -12.71 -3.88 24.02
CA PRO A 370 -12.79 -5.29 24.38
C PRO A 370 -12.19 -5.51 25.79
N ALA A 371 -12.92 -5.10 26.81
CA ALA A 371 -12.51 -5.20 28.20
C ALA A 371 -13.64 -5.70 29.10
N ALA A 372 -13.35 -6.71 29.88
CA ALA A 372 -14.28 -7.19 30.93
C ALA A 372 -14.26 -6.25 32.14
N GLY A 373 -15.40 -6.19 32.85
CA GLY A 373 -15.49 -5.52 34.13
C GLY A 373 -15.77 -4.02 34.07
N ILE A 374 -16.16 -3.49 32.90
CA ILE A 374 -16.74 -2.14 32.81
C ILE A 374 -18.15 -2.24 33.38
N GLY A 375 -18.44 -1.46 34.43
CA GLY A 375 -19.69 -1.58 35.20
C GLY A 375 -20.68 -0.47 34.89
N PHE A 376 -21.94 -0.86 34.76
CA PHE A 376 -23.06 0.04 34.47
C PHE A 376 -24.21 -0.16 35.43
N ARG A 377 -24.89 0.91 35.81
CA ARG A 377 -26.21 0.89 36.43
C ARG A 377 -27.25 1.37 35.44
N VAL A 378 -28.43 0.79 35.53
CA VAL A 378 -29.60 1.21 34.77
C VAL A 378 -30.62 1.79 35.74
N ARG A 379 -31.17 2.96 35.43
CA ARG A 379 -32.21 3.62 36.22
C ARG A 379 -33.45 3.82 35.38
N ASN A 380 -34.61 3.48 35.91
CA ASN A 380 -35.89 3.88 35.33
C ASN A 380 -36.12 5.36 35.65
N THR A 381 -36.25 6.19 34.62
CA THR A 381 -36.40 7.64 34.81
C THR A 381 -37.84 8.05 35.19
N ASP A 382 -38.83 7.20 34.90
CA ASP A 382 -40.23 7.43 35.25
C ASP A 382 -40.48 7.22 36.76
N THR A 383 -39.79 6.21 37.35
CA THR A 383 -39.92 5.91 38.80
C THR A 383 -38.77 6.50 39.61
N GLY A 384 -37.64 6.82 38.99
CA GLY A 384 -36.41 7.24 39.64
C GLY A 384 -35.62 6.11 40.32
N GLU A 385 -36.06 4.87 40.20
CA GLU A 385 -35.45 3.71 40.83
C GLU A 385 -34.40 3.04 39.97
N TYR A 386 -33.31 2.53 40.58
CA TYR A 386 -32.33 1.69 39.91
C TYR A 386 -32.91 0.30 39.66
N ILE A 387 -32.59 -0.28 38.51
CA ILE A 387 -32.99 -1.62 38.15
C ILE A 387 -32.12 -2.62 38.92
N VAL A 388 -32.77 -3.46 39.68
CA VAL A 388 -32.17 -4.61 40.38
C VAL A 388 -32.73 -5.87 39.75
N GLN A 389 -31.88 -6.75 39.25
CA GLN A 389 -32.29 -8.04 38.65
C GLN A 389 -31.83 -9.19 39.53
N HIS A 390 -32.65 -10.22 39.60
CA HIS A 390 -32.41 -11.41 40.45
C HIS A 390 -31.85 -12.54 39.61
N ILE A 391 -30.61 -12.98 39.91
CA ILE A 391 -29.99 -14.15 39.29
C ILE A 391 -30.13 -15.34 40.21
N ASN A 392 -30.73 -16.42 39.71
CA ASN A 392 -30.98 -17.65 40.46
C ASN A 392 -29.79 -18.62 40.49
N TYR A 393 -28.85 -18.53 39.58
CA TYR A 393 -27.71 -19.45 39.45
C TYR A 393 -26.39 -18.69 39.22
N PRO A 394 -25.22 -19.11 39.74
CA PRO A 394 -25.02 -20.30 40.61
C PRO A 394 -25.50 -20.13 42.03
N THR A 395 -25.68 -18.92 42.49
CA THR A 395 -26.20 -18.57 43.81
C THR A 395 -27.21 -17.44 43.67
N PRO A 396 -28.41 -17.54 44.27
CA PRO A 396 -29.38 -16.45 44.24
C PRO A 396 -28.72 -15.13 44.66
N THR A 397 -28.72 -14.13 43.78
CA THR A 397 -28.06 -12.84 44.00
C THR A 397 -28.81 -11.75 43.29
N ASP A 398 -29.01 -10.64 43.99
CA ASP A 398 -29.51 -9.40 43.39
C ASP A 398 -28.35 -8.59 42.86
N ILE A 399 -28.45 -8.19 41.57
CA ILE A 399 -27.44 -7.36 40.92
C ILE A 399 -28.06 -6.03 40.48
N ASP A 400 -27.34 -4.94 40.76
CA ASP A 400 -27.70 -3.58 40.39
C ASP A 400 -26.57 -2.89 39.59
N ILE A 401 -25.42 -3.59 39.44
CA ILE A 401 -24.32 -3.20 38.57
C ILE A 401 -24.04 -4.33 37.60
N TYR A 402 -24.11 -4.03 36.32
CA TYR A 402 -23.95 -4.96 35.20
C TYR A 402 -22.57 -4.77 34.58
N TYR A 403 -21.80 -5.85 34.38
CA TYR A 403 -20.43 -5.79 33.93
C TYR A 403 -20.26 -6.36 32.53
N THR A 404 -19.43 -5.70 31.71
CA THR A 404 -19.04 -6.20 30.40
C THR A 404 -18.21 -7.48 30.50
N ASP A 405 -18.33 -8.33 29.51
CA ASP A 405 -17.44 -9.46 29.27
C ASP A 405 -16.11 -9.04 28.61
N VAL A 406 -15.28 -10.02 28.24
CA VAL A 406 -13.97 -9.79 27.58
C VAL A 406 -14.11 -9.16 26.19
N THR A 407 -15.28 -9.16 25.58
CA THR A 407 -15.56 -8.54 24.29
C THR A 407 -15.99 -7.07 24.42
N GLY A 408 -16.15 -6.56 25.63
CA GLY A 408 -16.62 -5.18 25.90
C GLY A 408 -18.14 -5.03 25.80
N LYS A 409 -18.85 -6.14 25.88
CA LYS A 409 -20.31 -6.22 25.82
C LYS A 409 -20.87 -6.77 27.11
N LEU A 410 -22.10 -6.38 27.44
CA LEU A 410 -22.89 -7.02 28.47
C LEU A 410 -24.32 -7.18 27.97
N MET A 411 -24.94 -8.30 28.29
CA MET A 411 -26.36 -8.53 28.17
C MET A 411 -26.97 -8.50 29.56
N MET A 412 -28.02 -7.70 29.77
CA MET A 412 -28.74 -7.74 31.06
C MET A 412 -29.39 -9.12 31.24
N PRO A 413 -29.33 -9.71 32.44
CA PRO A 413 -29.85 -11.07 32.68
C PRO A 413 -31.34 -11.24 32.44
N GLU A 414 -32.12 -10.22 32.78
CA GLU A 414 -33.57 -10.20 32.64
C GLU A 414 -33.98 -9.01 31.75
N LYS A 415 -35.14 -9.15 31.12
CA LYS A 415 -35.73 -8.11 30.32
C LYS A 415 -36.13 -6.91 31.16
N LEU A 416 -36.07 -5.74 30.55
CA LEU A 416 -36.68 -4.52 31.08
C LEU A 416 -38.04 -4.29 30.44
N PRO A 417 -39.05 -3.89 31.20
CA PRO A 417 -40.35 -3.52 30.65
C PRO A 417 -40.30 -2.20 29.87
N TYR A 418 -41.35 -1.92 29.09
CA TYR A 418 -41.57 -0.65 28.44
C TYR A 418 -41.36 0.52 29.44
N GLY A 419 -40.65 1.55 29.02
CA GLY A 419 -40.40 2.72 29.87
C GLY A 419 -39.15 3.51 29.44
N ASN A 420 -38.92 4.58 30.18
CA ASN A 420 -37.75 5.45 30.01
C ASN A 420 -36.68 5.09 30.98
N TYR A 421 -35.48 4.94 30.47
CA TYR A 421 -34.32 4.48 31.22
C TYR A 421 -33.08 5.35 30.95
N GLU A 422 -32.11 5.26 31.83
CA GLU A 422 -30.76 5.77 31.60
C GLU A 422 -29.70 4.78 32.06
N ILE A 423 -28.62 4.71 31.34
CA ILE A 423 -27.43 3.91 31.65
C ILE A 423 -26.38 4.85 32.23
N ILE A 424 -25.80 4.48 33.39
CA ILE A 424 -24.79 5.26 34.09
C ILE A 424 -23.56 4.40 34.31
N GLU A 425 -22.44 4.76 33.71
CA GLU A 425 -21.18 4.05 33.94
C GLU A 425 -20.69 4.23 35.38
N GLN A 426 -20.37 3.14 36.05
CA GLN A 426 -19.91 3.13 37.45
C GLN A 426 -18.40 2.91 37.58
N CYS A 427 -17.82 2.12 36.68
CA CYS A 427 -16.40 1.91 36.55
C CYS A 427 -16.03 1.61 35.09
N THR A 428 -14.83 2.04 34.69
CA THR A 428 -14.37 1.95 33.31
C THR A 428 -13.11 1.07 33.18
N ALA A 429 -12.72 0.76 31.96
CA ALA A 429 -11.51 0.01 31.67
C ALA A 429 -10.24 0.82 31.98
N TYR A 430 -9.15 0.12 32.30
CA TYR A 430 -7.85 0.75 32.48
C TYR A 430 -7.44 1.53 31.22
N GLY A 431 -7.01 2.78 31.42
CA GLY A 431 -6.61 3.69 30.35
C GLY A 431 -7.72 4.58 29.80
N TYR A 432 -8.96 4.41 30.28
CA TYR A 432 -10.10 5.25 29.91
C TYR A 432 -10.56 6.11 31.08
N VAL A 433 -11.15 7.24 30.76
CA VAL A 433 -11.75 8.13 31.76
C VAL A 433 -13.19 7.69 31.98
N LEU A 434 -13.61 7.60 33.25
CA LEU A 434 -14.99 7.31 33.62
C LEU A 434 -15.90 8.42 33.11
N ASP A 435 -16.86 8.06 32.27
CA ASP A 435 -17.95 8.96 31.86
C ASP A 435 -19.21 8.61 32.67
N SER A 436 -19.47 9.37 33.71
CA SER A 436 -20.66 9.21 34.55
C SER A 436 -21.89 9.98 34.05
N ALA A 437 -21.81 10.60 32.86
CA ALA A 437 -22.98 11.23 32.24
C ALA A 437 -24.02 10.17 31.87
N PRO A 438 -25.30 10.31 32.32
CA PRO A 438 -26.31 9.34 32.00
C PRO A 438 -26.61 9.30 30.49
N VAL A 439 -26.69 8.10 29.92
CA VAL A 439 -27.17 7.87 28.55
C VAL A 439 -28.62 7.45 28.61
N ALA A 440 -29.52 8.33 28.21
CA ALA A 440 -30.96 8.06 28.21
C ALA A 440 -31.36 7.17 27.01
N PHE A 441 -32.25 6.23 27.24
CA PHE A 441 -32.89 5.41 26.22
C PHE A 441 -34.34 5.11 26.58
N MET A 442 -35.16 4.82 25.59
CA MET A 442 -36.55 4.44 25.74
C MET A 442 -36.77 3.02 25.21
N LEU A 443 -37.45 2.19 25.98
CA LEU A 443 -37.94 0.91 25.51
C LEU A 443 -39.39 1.07 25.04
N ASP A 444 -39.57 1.38 23.78
CA ASP A 444 -40.88 1.60 23.14
C ASP A 444 -41.08 0.67 21.93
N GLY A 445 -40.13 -0.15 21.58
CA GLY A 445 -40.11 -0.95 20.37
C GLY A 445 -39.51 -0.26 19.16
N GLU A 446 -39.25 1.04 19.23
CA GLU A 446 -38.70 1.84 18.12
C GLU A 446 -37.20 2.09 18.24
N THR A 447 -36.65 2.02 19.48
CA THR A 447 -35.26 2.40 19.71
C THR A 447 -34.45 1.23 20.27
N THR A 448 -33.34 0.90 19.63
CA THR A 448 -32.25 0.13 20.21
C THR A 448 -31.08 1.07 20.52
N VAL A 449 -30.54 0.95 21.72
CA VAL A 449 -29.40 1.76 22.17
C VAL A 449 -28.09 1.13 21.73
#